data_9bfa49a9f2c25f9448ac357b0e08cd18
#
_entry.id   9bfa49a9f2c25f9448ac357b0e08cd18
#
_cell.length_a   1.000
_cell.length_b   1.000
_cell.length_c   1.000
_cell.angle_alpha   90.00
_cell.angle_beta   90.00
_cell.angle_gamma   90.00
#
_symmetry.space_group_name_H-M   'P 1'
#
loop_
_entity.id
_entity.type
_entity.pdbx_description
1 polymer ?
#
loop_
_entity_poly.entity_id
_entity_poly.type
_entity_poly.pdbx_seq_one_letter_code
_entity_poly.pdbx_strand_id
1 'polypeptide(L)'
;MKPARAIASVLTAASLILAACGNAVTAAPSPSPTSPLPTWTRFSSPTSTPSPVPTSTATPIPCDLSSVDYCIKDAYFVFQRPIAPPGTDSIDRGYPFGSTEGGTREPHHGVEFYNASGTPVLAAADGVVSFAGNDTDQLFTPWSNFYGNLVVLKHELPGTPYGILYTLYAHLSKLEVTTGQTVTAGQKIGEVGATGAARGSHLHFEVRVDPNDYGSTLNPELWLVPHPGNGTLALLARDNAGTTILPTFNVQYYPDRNQPATAAYQVDAFAAEMVNASDPWGEIAAIGDQPAGLYRVTSLWAGVLYEKWVEIQPEKLTLAEFIVK
;
A
#
# COMPACT_ATOMS: atom_id res chain seq x y z
N MET A 1 -50.41 -38.40 21.18
CA MET A 1 -51.81 -38.13 20.78
C MET A 1 -52.09 -36.64 21.10
N LYS A 2 -52.35 -35.91 20.05
CA LYS A 2 -53.13 -34.69 19.85
C LYS A 2 -52.49 -33.81 18.75
N PRO A 3 -53.28 -33.14 17.93
CA PRO A 3 -52.97 -33.01 16.52
C PRO A 3 -52.51 -31.59 16.12
N ALA A 4 -51.96 -31.58 14.88
CA ALA A 4 -51.58 -30.39 14.14
C ALA A 4 -52.79 -29.48 13.81
N ARG A 5 -52.57 -28.16 13.82
CA ARG A 5 -53.49 -27.19 13.20
C ARG A 5 -52.74 -26.53 12.03
N ALA A 6 -53.27 -26.75 10.84
CA ALA A 6 -52.94 -26.05 9.61
C ALA A 6 -53.64 -24.66 9.63
N ILE A 7 -52.95 -23.62 9.21
CA ILE A 7 -53.55 -22.31 8.89
C ILE A 7 -53.32 -22.07 7.40
N ALA A 8 -54.42 -22.02 6.66
CA ALA A 8 -54.44 -21.64 5.25
C ALA A 8 -54.46 -20.12 5.14
N SER A 9 -53.58 -19.56 4.32
CA SER A 9 -53.65 -18.14 3.95
C SER A 9 -54.10 -17.98 2.51
N VAL A 10 -55.12 -17.18 2.34
CA VAL A 10 -55.83 -16.85 1.13
C VAL A 10 -55.03 -15.85 0.31
N LEU A 11 -54.74 -16.16 -0.97
CA LEU A 11 -54.22 -15.18 -1.95
C LEU A 11 -55.41 -14.40 -2.55
N THR A 12 -55.34 -13.08 -2.46
CA THR A 12 -56.18 -12.17 -3.26
C THR A 12 -55.35 -11.55 -4.35
N ALA A 13 -55.68 -11.85 -5.59
CA ALA A 13 -55.15 -11.24 -6.78
C ALA A 13 -55.88 -9.90 -7.07
N ALA A 14 -55.15 -8.82 -7.20
CA ALA A 14 -55.63 -7.53 -7.70
C ALA A 14 -55.09 -7.27 -9.08
N SER A 15 -56.00 -7.27 -10.08
CA SER A 15 -55.71 -6.92 -11.47
C SER A 15 -55.69 -5.40 -11.65
N LEU A 16 -54.62 -4.82 -12.09
CA LEU A 16 -54.56 -3.42 -12.56
C LEU A 16 -54.62 -3.38 -14.08
N ILE A 17 -55.59 -2.61 -14.55
CA ILE A 17 -55.83 -2.30 -15.99
C ILE A 17 -54.93 -1.08 -16.31
N LEU A 18 -54.01 -1.23 -17.31
CA LEU A 18 -53.28 -0.12 -17.89
C LEU A 18 -54.10 0.52 -19.01
N ALA A 19 -54.41 1.80 -18.88
CA ALA A 19 -54.90 2.65 -19.95
C ALA A 19 -53.71 3.26 -20.69
N ALA A 20 -53.60 3.02 -21.98
CA ALA A 20 -52.62 3.62 -22.88
C ALA A 20 -53.13 4.98 -23.37
N CYS A 21 -52.45 6.07 -23.03
CA CYS A 21 -52.60 7.37 -23.70
C CYS A 21 -51.42 7.56 -24.66
N GLY A 22 -51.69 7.56 -25.95
CA GLY A 22 -50.71 7.92 -26.99
C GLY A 22 -50.50 9.43 -27.07
N ASN A 23 -49.28 9.89 -26.98
CA ASN A 23 -48.89 11.24 -27.31
C ASN A 23 -48.16 11.26 -28.65
N ALA A 24 -48.68 12.04 -29.58
CA ALA A 24 -48.07 12.32 -30.86
C ALA A 24 -46.81 13.20 -30.68
N VAL A 25 -45.69 12.70 -31.23
CA VAL A 25 -44.42 13.44 -31.28
C VAL A 25 -44.45 14.37 -32.50
N THR A 26 -44.50 15.68 -32.29
CA THR A 26 -44.24 16.71 -33.30
C THR A 26 -42.75 16.87 -33.53
N ALA A 27 -42.31 16.73 -34.78
CA ALA A 27 -40.91 16.92 -35.17
C ALA A 27 -40.49 18.38 -35.05
N ALA A 28 -39.35 18.61 -34.40
CA ALA A 28 -38.71 19.93 -34.32
C ALA A 28 -37.97 20.28 -35.62
N PRO A 29 -37.86 21.56 -35.99
CA PRO A 29 -37.18 22.00 -37.21
C PRO A 29 -35.64 21.90 -37.05
N SER A 30 -34.99 21.56 -38.19
CA SER A 30 -33.54 21.47 -38.34
C SER A 30 -32.86 22.84 -38.16
N PRO A 31 -31.71 22.91 -37.45
CA PRO A 31 -30.99 24.20 -37.33
C PRO A 31 -30.21 24.55 -38.61
N SER A 32 -30.23 25.82 -38.94
CA SER A 32 -29.45 26.45 -40.02
C SER A 32 -27.94 26.44 -39.75
N PRO A 33 -27.11 26.56 -40.80
CA PRO A 33 -25.67 26.42 -40.71
C PRO A 33 -25.01 27.55 -39.91
N THR A 34 -24.20 27.18 -38.96
CA THR A 34 -23.39 28.09 -38.14
C THR A 34 -22.20 28.67 -38.88
N SER A 35 -21.95 29.95 -38.64
CA SER A 35 -20.79 30.72 -39.12
C SER A 35 -19.45 30.05 -38.71
N PRO A 36 -18.37 30.28 -39.48
CA PRO A 36 -17.06 29.70 -39.20
C PRO A 36 -16.46 30.27 -37.91
N LEU A 37 -15.88 29.39 -37.12
CA LEU A 37 -15.12 29.72 -35.91
C LEU A 37 -13.89 30.60 -36.23
N PRO A 38 -13.54 31.56 -35.37
CA PRO A 38 -12.33 32.35 -35.53
C PRO A 38 -11.08 31.49 -35.42
N THR A 39 -10.19 31.62 -36.39
CA THR A 39 -8.89 30.97 -36.43
C THR A 39 -7.98 31.58 -35.35
N TRP A 40 -7.59 30.80 -34.34
CA TRP A 40 -6.60 31.21 -33.35
C TRP A 40 -5.22 31.23 -34.00
N THR A 41 -4.62 32.38 -34.15
CA THR A 41 -3.21 32.54 -34.48
C THR A 41 -2.37 32.09 -33.29
N ARG A 42 -1.50 31.06 -33.48
CA ARG A 42 -0.51 30.69 -32.50
C ARG A 42 0.46 31.85 -32.28
N PHE A 43 0.46 32.40 -31.08
CA PHE A 43 1.56 33.24 -30.64
C PHE A 43 2.73 32.28 -30.31
N SER A 44 3.85 32.47 -31.01
CA SER A 44 5.12 31.84 -30.68
C SER A 44 5.59 32.34 -29.30
N SER A 45 5.62 31.48 -28.30
CA SER A 45 6.25 31.79 -27.01
C SER A 45 7.75 32.04 -27.22
N PRO A 46 8.32 33.06 -26.58
CA PRO A 46 9.75 33.30 -26.63
C PRO A 46 10.47 32.08 -26.00
N THR A 47 11.41 31.50 -26.73
CA THR A 47 12.28 30.42 -26.24
C THR A 47 13.17 31.03 -25.15
N SER A 48 12.86 30.76 -23.91
CA SER A 48 13.76 31.06 -22.79
C SER A 48 14.95 30.11 -22.87
N THR A 49 16.14 30.67 -23.13
CA THR A 49 17.41 29.97 -23.01
C THR A 49 17.56 29.53 -21.55
N PRO A 50 17.72 28.23 -21.26
CA PRO A 50 17.93 27.80 -19.88
C PRO A 50 19.23 28.37 -19.38
N SER A 51 19.14 29.16 -18.29
CA SER A 51 20.32 29.60 -17.53
C SER A 51 21.03 28.36 -16.97
N PRO A 52 22.35 28.26 -17.03
CA PRO A 52 23.03 27.10 -16.46
C PRO A 52 22.76 27.05 -14.95
N VAL A 53 22.10 25.96 -14.53
CA VAL A 53 21.95 25.64 -13.12
C VAL A 53 23.36 25.35 -12.59
N PRO A 54 23.83 26.02 -11.52
CA PRO A 54 25.12 25.70 -10.93
C PRO A 54 25.08 24.25 -10.44
N THR A 55 25.84 23.38 -11.10
CA THR A 55 26.03 21.99 -10.68
C THR A 55 26.87 22.04 -9.40
N SER A 56 26.25 21.91 -8.24
CA SER A 56 26.94 21.71 -6.98
C SER A 56 27.62 20.34 -7.03
N THR A 57 28.94 20.32 -7.20
CA THR A 57 29.79 19.12 -7.14
C THR A 57 30.18 18.76 -5.69
N ALA A 58 29.39 19.16 -4.71
CA ALA A 58 29.60 18.69 -3.34
C ALA A 58 29.20 17.20 -3.29
N THR A 59 30.17 16.33 -3.09
CA THR A 59 29.89 14.92 -2.72
C THR A 59 29.02 14.94 -1.48
N PRO A 60 27.84 14.30 -1.50
CA PRO A 60 26.99 14.25 -0.31
C PRO A 60 27.77 13.63 0.84
N ILE A 61 27.89 14.33 1.96
CA ILE A 61 28.47 13.75 3.18
C ILE A 61 27.55 12.59 3.58
N PRO A 62 28.06 11.35 3.70
CA PRO A 62 27.25 10.22 4.14
C PRO A 62 26.61 10.57 5.49
N CYS A 63 25.29 10.44 5.59
CA CYS A 63 24.59 10.67 6.85
C CYS A 63 24.91 9.53 7.80
N ASP A 64 25.46 9.86 8.97
CA ASP A 64 25.86 8.92 10.00
C ASP A 64 24.88 8.96 11.18
N LEU A 65 24.05 7.92 11.31
CA LEU A 65 23.03 7.78 12.35
C LEU A 65 23.61 7.72 13.76
N SER A 66 24.91 7.43 13.91
CA SER A 66 25.57 7.48 15.24
C SER A 66 25.79 8.91 15.73
N SER A 67 25.78 9.89 14.85
CA SER A 67 26.07 11.30 15.12
C SER A 67 24.86 12.24 15.00
N VAL A 68 23.75 11.76 14.42
CA VAL A 68 22.53 12.56 14.20
C VAL A 68 21.29 11.79 14.64
N ASP A 69 20.19 12.52 14.87
CA ASP A 69 18.92 11.87 15.26
C ASP A 69 18.27 11.08 14.13
N TYR A 70 18.44 11.52 12.89
CA TYR A 70 17.87 10.87 11.70
C TYR A 70 18.63 11.22 10.43
N CYS A 71 18.43 10.41 9.40
CA CYS A 71 18.90 10.66 8.06
C CYS A 71 17.72 10.67 7.07
N ILE A 72 17.72 11.63 6.14
CA ILE A 72 16.80 11.62 5.00
C ILE A 72 17.51 10.98 3.81
N LYS A 73 16.87 10.01 3.19
CA LYS A 73 17.39 9.22 2.08
C LYS A 73 16.42 9.25 0.90
N ASP A 74 16.95 9.04 -0.30
CA ASP A 74 16.13 8.62 -1.42
C ASP A 74 15.65 7.20 -1.16
N ALA A 75 14.37 6.95 -1.46
CA ALA A 75 13.76 5.65 -1.28
C ALA A 75 13.50 4.96 -2.63
N TYR A 76 13.26 3.67 -2.58
CA TYR A 76 12.88 2.88 -3.75
C TYR A 76 11.35 2.77 -3.83
N PHE A 77 10.64 3.90 -3.91
CA PHE A 77 9.19 3.93 -4.10
C PHE A 77 8.83 3.58 -5.54
N VAL A 78 8.88 2.29 -5.88
CA VAL A 78 8.72 1.79 -7.26
C VAL A 78 7.33 1.19 -7.53
N PHE A 79 6.53 0.94 -6.50
CA PHE A 79 5.21 0.34 -6.62
C PHE A 79 4.10 1.37 -6.40
N GLN A 80 3.21 1.51 -7.37
CA GLN A 80 1.98 2.27 -7.21
C GLN A 80 1.03 1.53 -6.25
N ARG A 81 0.07 2.27 -5.67
CA ARG A 81 -0.94 1.67 -4.82
C ARG A 81 -1.86 0.74 -5.62
N PRO A 82 -2.11 -0.48 -5.13
CA PRO A 82 -2.83 -1.50 -5.89
C PRO A 82 -4.35 -1.32 -5.90
N ILE A 83 -4.88 -0.30 -5.22
CA ILE A 83 -6.30 0.06 -5.20
C ILE A 83 -6.44 1.49 -5.71
N ALA A 84 -7.34 1.71 -6.68
CA ALA A 84 -7.65 3.05 -7.18
C ALA A 84 -8.98 3.58 -6.62
N PRO A 85 -9.17 4.90 -6.55
CA PRO A 85 -10.46 5.49 -6.23
C PRO A 85 -11.60 4.91 -7.12
N PRO A 86 -12.81 4.68 -6.58
CA PRO A 86 -13.28 5.06 -5.23
C PRO A 86 -12.93 4.07 -4.10
N GLY A 87 -12.09 3.07 -4.36
CA GLY A 87 -11.59 2.17 -3.31
C GLY A 87 -10.68 2.89 -2.32
N THR A 88 -10.50 2.26 -1.15
CA THR A 88 -9.60 2.76 -0.10
C THR A 88 -8.20 2.19 -0.31
N ASP A 89 -7.23 3.06 -0.57
CA ASP A 89 -5.84 2.70 -0.82
C ASP A 89 -4.91 2.97 0.37
N SER A 90 -5.46 3.32 1.54
CA SER A 90 -4.72 3.41 2.79
C SER A 90 -4.44 2.03 3.36
N ILE A 91 -3.22 1.84 3.87
CA ILE A 91 -2.79 0.61 4.55
C ILE A 91 -3.47 0.55 5.92
N ASP A 92 -4.02 -0.63 6.25
CA ASP A 92 -4.54 -0.89 7.60
C ASP A 92 -3.41 -0.90 8.63
N ARG A 93 -3.64 -0.21 9.75
CA ARG A 93 -2.69 -0.12 10.86
C ARG A 93 -2.98 -1.12 11.98
N GLY A 94 -4.07 -1.86 11.89
CA GLY A 94 -4.46 -2.87 12.88
C GLY A 94 -3.63 -4.15 12.81
N TYR A 95 -3.11 -4.48 11.62
CA TYR A 95 -2.25 -5.65 11.41
C TYR A 95 -1.10 -5.30 10.45
N PRO A 96 -0.09 -4.55 10.92
CA PRO A 96 1.03 -4.11 10.10
C PRO A 96 2.00 -5.26 9.79
N PHE A 97 2.90 -5.03 8.82
CA PHE A 97 3.98 -5.95 8.46
C PHE A 97 4.78 -6.39 9.70
N GLY A 98 5.05 -7.68 9.80
CA GLY A 98 5.77 -8.32 10.91
C GLY A 98 4.97 -8.50 12.20
N SER A 99 3.73 -7.99 12.27
CA SER A 99 2.87 -8.16 13.45
C SER A 99 2.46 -9.63 13.64
N THR A 100 2.44 -10.07 14.89
CA THR A 100 1.92 -11.38 15.30
C THR A 100 0.63 -11.28 16.12
N GLU A 101 0.01 -10.07 16.19
CA GLU A 101 -1.11 -9.81 17.13
C GLU A 101 -0.80 -10.31 18.55
N GLY A 102 0.39 -9.99 19.07
CA GLY A 102 0.82 -10.42 20.39
C GLY A 102 1.12 -11.93 20.51
N GLY A 103 1.55 -12.56 19.43
CA GLY A 103 1.89 -14.00 19.37
C GLY A 103 0.70 -14.92 19.14
N THR A 104 -0.45 -14.37 18.73
CA THR A 104 -1.67 -15.15 18.45
C THR A 104 -1.80 -15.57 16.99
N ARG A 105 -0.96 -15.00 16.10
CA ARG A 105 -0.93 -15.26 14.67
C ARG A 105 0.51 -15.43 14.18
N GLU A 106 0.64 -16.02 12.99
CA GLU A 106 1.90 -15.99 12.24
C GLU A 106 2.30 -14.54 11.91
N PRO A 107 3.60 -14.26 11.77
CA PRO A 107 4.05 -12.94 11.35
C PRO A 107 3.37 -12.48 10.06
N HIS A 108 2.93 -11.24 10.01
CA HIS A 108 2.30 -10.68 8.83
C HIS A 108 3.34 -10.37 7.75
N HIS A 109 3.23 -11.03 6.61
CA HIS A 109 4.20 -10.94 5.52
C HIS A 109 3.89 -9.83 4.51
N GLY A 110 2.84 -9.03 4.74
CA GLY A 110 2.38 -8.00 3.84
C GLY A 110 1.72 -6.82 4.53
N VAL A 111 0.86 -6.14 3.79
CA VAL A 111 -0.02 -5.08 4.26
C VAL A 111 -1.43 -5.30 3.72
N GLU A 112 -2.42 -4.77 4.43
CA GLU A 112 -3.83 -4.93 4.11
C GLU A 112 -4.45 -3.64 3.55
N PHE A 113 -5.30 -3.79 2.53
CA PHE A 113 -6.17 -2.75 1.99
C PHE A 113 -7.62 -3.20 2.11
N TYR A 114 -8.31 -2.76 3.17
CA TYR A 114 -9.71 -3.13 3.41
C TYR A 114 -10.64 -2.47 2.40
N ASN A 115 -11.30 -3.29 1.61
CA ASN A 115 -12.25 -2.88 0.58
C ASN A 115 -13.39 -3.90 0.45
N ALA A 116 -14.50 -3.46 -0.12
CA ALA A 116 -15.59 -4.37 -0.46
C ALA A 116 -15.15 -5.40 -1.53
N SER A 117 -15.70 -6.62 -1.44
CA SER A 117 -15.50 -7.62 -2.50
C SER A 117 -15.96 -7.09 -3.86
N GLY A 118 -15.17 -7.34 -4.89
CA GLY A 118 -15.37 -6.79 -6.23
C GLY A 118 -14.67 -5.46 -6.52
N THR A 119 -14.03 -4.82 -5.51
CA THR A 119 -13.19 -3.63 -5.76
C THR A 119 -12.04 -4.00 -6.69
N PRO A 120 -11.74 -3.22 -7.76
CA PRO A 120 -10.65 -3.51 -8.68
C PRO A 120 -9.28 -3.53 -7.98
N VAL A 121 -8.49 -4.56 -8.28
CA VAL A 121 -7.09 -4.68 -7.88
C VAL A 121 -6.21 -4.43 -9.10
N LEU A 122 -5.21 -3.56 -8.94
CA LEU A 122 -4.35 -3.07 -10.01
C LEU A 122 -2.92 -3.57 -9.84
N ALA A 123 -2.23 -3.80 -10.97
CA ALA A 123 -0.79 -4.07 -10.98
C ALA A 123 -0.02 -2.86 -10.43
N ALA A 124 0.80 -3.07 -9.41
CA ALA A 124 1.56 -1.98 -8.77
C ALA A 124 2.72 -1.45 -9.63
N ALA A 125 3.21 -2.23 -10.59
CA ALA A 125 4.22 -1.82 -11.58
C ALA A 125 4.08 -2.68 -12.85
N ASP A 126 4.81 -2.30 -13.91
CA ASP A 126 4.98 -3.12 -15.10
C ASP A 126 5.61 -4.47 -14.72
N GLY A 127 5.17 -5.55 -15.35
CA GLY A 127 5.71 -6.87 -15.03
C GLY A 127 5.10 -8.01 -15.85
N VAL A 128 5.48 -9.22 -15.45
CA VAL A 128 4.95 -10.47 -16.02
C VAL A 128 4.25 -11.26 -14.91
N VAL A 129 3.06 -11.74 -15.18
CA VAL A 129 2.32 -12.62 -14.27
C VAL A 129 3.10 -13.93 -14.12
N SER A 130 3.78 -14.11 -12.99
CA SER A 130 4.48 -15.35 -12.68
C SER A 130 3.54 -16.45 -12.20
N PHE A 131 2.41 -16.06 -11.59
CA PHE A 131 1.33 -16.96 -11.19
C PHE A 131 -0.01 -16.22 -11.15
N ALA A 132 -1.06 -16.88 -11.61
CA ALA A 132 -2.45 -16.48 -11.40
C ALA A 132 -3.31 -17.73 -11.21
N GLY A 133 -3.83 -17.96 -10.00
CA GLY A 133 -4.53 -19.19 -9.65
C GLY A 133 -4.93 -19.23 -8.19
N ASN A 134 -5.15 -20.44 -7.68
CA ASN A 134 -5.39 -20.68 -6.25
C ASN A 134 -4.14 -21.30 -5.62
N ASP A 135 -3.82 -20.96 -4.36
CA ASP A 135 -2.65 -21.49 -3.66
C ASP A 135 -2.79 -22.96 -3.25
N THR A 136 -3.91 -23.62 -3.56
CA THR A 136 -4.01 -25.09 -3.57
C THR A 136 -3.30 -25.73 -4.76
N ASP A 137 -3.10 -24.99 -5.84
CA ASP A 137 -2.45 -25.49 -7.07
C ASP A 137 -0.93 -25.34 -6.99
N GLN A 138 -0.46 -24.27 -6.34
CA GLN A 138 0.96 -24.00 -6.06
C GLN A 138 1.07 -23.28 -4.71
N LEU A 139 1.83 -23.84 -3.78
CA LEU A 139 2.03 -23.26 -2.44
C LEU A 139 2.96 -22.06 -2.49
N PHE A 140 2.56 -20.99 -1.82
CA PHE A 140 3.34 -19.76 -1.56
C PHE A 140 3.61 -19.55 -0.08
N THR A 141 3.07 -20.46 0.77
CA THR A 141 3.26 -20.54 2.21
C THR A 141 3.40 -22.03 2.60
N PRO A 142 3.77 -22.38 3.83
CA PRO A 142 3.71 -23.76 4.32
C PRO A 142 2.29 -24.35 4.37
N TRP A 143 1.25 -23.52 4.23
CA TRP A 143 -0.16 -23.95 4.33
C TRP A 143 -0.86 -23.82 2.99
N SER A 144 -1.74 -24.78 2.69
CA SER A 144 -2.61 -24.76 1.53
C SER A 144 -3.88 -23.92 1.81
N ASN A 145 -4.40 -23.25 0.81
CA ASN A 145 -5.58 -22.39 0.90
C ASN A 145 -5.43 -21.27 1.95
N PHE A 146 -4.22 -20.73 2.08
CA PHE A 146 -3.90 -19.61 2.95
C PHE A 146 -4.21 -18.28 2.24
N TYR A 147 -3.61 -18.06 1.07
CA TYR A 147 -3.88 -16.88 0.24
C TYR A 147 -5.17 -17.00 -0.58
N GLY A 148 -5.68 -18.21 -0.80
CA GLY A 148 -6.82 -18.45 -1.67
C GLY A 148 -6.49 -18.14 -3.12
N ASN A 149 -7.33 -17.37 -3.81
CA ASN A 149 -7.02 -16.90 -5.15
C ASN A 149 -6.02 -15.76 -5.09
N LEU A 150 -4.95 -15.84 -5.88
CA LEU A 150 -3.88 -14.86 -5.89
C LEU A 150 -3.31 -14.62 -7.28
N VAL A 151 -2.71 -13.45 -7.44
CA VAL A 151 -1.83 -13.09 -8.56
C VAL A 151 -0.46 -12.78 -8.00
N VAL A 152 0.59 -13.24 -8.68
CA VAL A 152 1.98 -12.87 -8.40
C VAL A 152 2.57 -12.26 -9.67
N LEU A 153 3.12 -11.07 -9.56
CA LEU A 153 3.82 -10.38 -10.64
C LEU A 153 5.32 -10.41 -10.38
N LYS A 154 6.09 -10.68 -11.42
CA LYS A 154 7.54 -10.51 -11.47
C LYS A 154 7.87 -9.18 -12.12
N HIS A 155 8.72 -8.38 -11.47
CA HIS A 155 9.16 -7.07 -11.92
C HIS A 155 10.66 -7.05 -12.14
N GLU A 156 11.12 -6.49 -13.26
CA GLU A 156 12.53 -6.21 -13.51
C GLU A 156 12.81 -4.74 -13.20
N LEU A 157 13.50 -4.47 -12.10
CA LEU A 157 13.72 -3.16 -11.50
C LEU A 157 15.22 -2.92 -11.26
N PRO A 158 16.01 -2.74 -12.33
CA PRO A 158 17.48 -2.66 -12.23
C PRO A 158 17.97 -1.44 -11.42
N GLY A 159 17.09 -0.47 -11.12
CA GLY A 159 17.40 0.67 -10.26
C GLY A 159 17.29 0.38 -8.77
N THR A 160 16.86 -0.83 -8.37
CA THR A 160 16.78 -1.26 -6.96
C THR A 160 17.94 -2.15 -6.58
N PRO A 161 18.24 -2.33 -5.27
CA PRO A 161 19.31 -3.22 -4.82
C PRO A 161 19.15 -4.69 -5.24
N TYR A 162 17.90 -5.10 -5.49
CA TYR A 162 17.57 -6.50 -5.79
C TYR A 162 17.48 -6.81 -7.28
N GLY A 163 17.26 -5.80 -8.14
CA GLY A 163 17.10 -5.98 -9.59
C GLY A 163 15.81 -6.70 -10.01
N ILE A 164 15.38 -7.71 -9.25
CA ILE A 164 14.13 -8.45 -9.44
C ILE A 164 13.36 -8.40 -8.13
N LEU A 165 12.09 -8.00 -8.21
CA LEU A 165 11.12 -8.05 -7.12
C LEU A 165 9.83 -8.71 -7.60
N TYR A 166 9.09 -9.26 -6.64
CA TYR A 166 7.75 -9.79 -6.89
C TYR A 166 6.74 -9.03 -6.04
N THR A 167 5.53 -8.84 -6.59
CA THR A 167 4.37 -8.42 -5.81
C THR A 167 3.33 -9.52 -5.80
N LEU A 168 2.75 -9.79 -4.63
CA LEU A 168 1.71 -10.80 -4.44
C LEU A 168 0.42 -10.11 -4.01
N TYR A 169 -0.68 -10.50 -4.63
CA TYR A 169 -2.03 -9.97 -4.44
C TYR A 169 -2.95 -11.12 -4.07
N ALA A 170 -3.37 -11.22 -2.82
CA ALA A 170 -4.11 -12.38 -2.32
C ALA A 170 -5.56 -12.07 -1.94
N HIS A 171 -6.27 -13.14 -1.55
CA HIS A 171 -7.67 -13.18 -1.13
C HIS A 171 -8.67 -12.73 -2.20
N LEU A 172 -8.28 -12.81 -3.48
CA LEU A 172 -9.06 -12.29 -4.60
C LEU A 172 -10.37 -13.06 -4.80
N SER A 173 -11.45 -12.33 -5.11
CA SER A 173 -12.72 -12.93 -5.54
C SER A 173 -12.69 -13.34 -7.00
N LYS A 174 -11.88 -12.66 -7.82
CA LYS A 174 -11.76 -12.88 -9.26
C LYS A 174 -10.34 -12.60 -9.75
N LEU A 175 -9.85 -13.44 -10.66
CA LEU A 175 -8.62 -13.23 -11.41
C LEU A 175 -8.99 -12.70 -12.81
N GLU A 176 -8.27 -11.67 -13.29
CA GLU A 176 -8.50 -11.09 -14.62
C GLU A 176 -7.27 -11.18 -15.54
N VAL A 177 -6.26 -11.92 -15.10
CA VAL A 177 -5.01 -12.18 -15.82
C VAL A 177 -4.67 -13.67 -15.76
N THR A 178 -3.74 -14.10 -16.61
CA THR A 178 -3.26 -15.49 -16.66
C THR A 178 -1.74 -15.52 -16.54
N THR A 179 -1.19 -16.61 -16.02
CA THR A 179 0.25 -16.85 -15.94
C THR A 179 0.94 -16.68 -17.30
N GLY A 180 2.05 -15.96 -17.34
CA GLY A 180 2.81 -15.60 -18.54
C GLY A 180 2.36 -14.30 -19.21
N GLN A 181 1.23 -13.70 -18.81
CA GLN A 181 0.75 -12.43 -19.36
C GLN A 181 1.63 -11.28 -18.91
N THR A 182 1.98 -10.38 -19.83
CA THR A 182 2.58 -9.07 -19.49
C THR A 182 1.49 -8.11 -19.07
N VAL A 183 1.75 -7.34 -18.01
CA VAL A 183 0.85 -6.31 -17.48
C VAL A 183 1.61 -4.99 -17.35
N THR A 184 0.87 -3.89 -17.41
CA THR A 184 1.39 -2.54 -17.14
C THR A 184 0.91 -2.02 -15.80
N ALA A 185 1.66 -1.12 -15.19
CA ALA A 185 1.26 -0.43 -13.96
C ALA A 185 -0.15 0.17 -14.10
N GLY A 186 -0.98 -0.04 -13.08
CA GLY A 186 -2.39 0.40 -13.08
C GLY A 186 -3.35 -0.49 -13.89
N GLN A 187 -2.88 -1.51 -14.59
CA GLN A 187 -3.77 -2.48 -15.24
C GLN A 187 -4.54 -3.30 -14.20
N LYS A 188 -5.85 -3.45 -14.39
CA LYS A 188 -6.67 -4.34 -13.54
C LYS A 188 -6.22 -5.80 -13.70
N ILE A 189 -5.92 -6.46 -12.58
CA ILE A 189 -5.46 -7.85 -12.53
C ILE A 189 -6.41 -8.78 -11.79
N GLY A 190 -7.36 -8.22 -11.03
CA GLY A 190 -8.34 -9.00 -10.27
C GLY A 190 -9.30 -8.11 -9.51
N GLU A 191 -10.02 -8.72 -8.57
CA GLU A 191 -10.97 -8.04 -7.69
C GLU A 191 -10.76 -8.50 -6.25
N VAL A 192 -10.86 -7.55 -5.32
CA VAL A 192 -10.82 -7.81 -3.88
C VAL A 192 -11.83 -8.89 -3.50
N GLY A 193 -11.49 -9.76 -2.59
CA GLY A 193 -12.34 -10.80 -2.07
C GLY A 193 -12.06 -11.16 -0.62
N ALA A 194 -12.36 -12.40 -0.28
CA ALA A 194 -12.12 -12.98 1.03
C ALA A 194 -11.85 -14.50 0.89
N THR A 195 -11.13 -14.92 -0.16
CA THR A 195 -10.78 -16.34 -0.36
C THR A 195 -9.60 -16.72 0.53
N GLY A 196 -9.41 -18.00 0.78
CA GLY A 196 -8.36 -18.49 1.66
C GLY A 196 -8.63 -18.20 3.16
N ALA A 197 -7.60 -17.84 3.90
CA ALA A 197 -7.64 -17.60 5.35
C ALA A 197 -8.05 -16.17 5.74
N ALA A 198 -8.64 -15.41 4.82
CA ALA A 198 -9.05 -14.02 5.07
C ALA A 198 -10.13 -13.89 6.15
N ARG A 199 -9.98 -12.92 7.06
CA ARG A 199 -10.99 -12.57 8.10
C ARG A 199 -11.94 -11.46 7.65
N GLY A 200 -12.31 -11.41 6.40
CA GLY A 200 -13.16 -10.38 5.81
C GLY A 200 -12.64 -9.94 4.47
N SER A 201 -13.34 -9.04 3.81
CA SER A 201 -12.99 -8.62 2.46
C SER A 201 -11.86 -7.59 2.49
N HIS A 202 -10.70 -7.94 1.92
CA HIS A 202 -9.54 -7.07 1.78
C HIS A 202 -8.62 -7.57 0.67
N LEU A 203 -7.70 -6.73 0.22
CA LEU A 203 -6.52 -7.14 -0.52
C LEU A 203 -5.37 -7.28 0.46
N HIS A 204 -4.75 -8.46 0.51
CA HIS A 204 -3.45 -8.67 1.10
C HIS A 204 -2.36 -8.47 0.04
N PHE A 205 -1.39 -7.61 0.31
CA PHE A 205 -0.34 -7.21 -0.63
C PHE A 205 1.05 -7.42 -0.04
N GLU A 206 1.92 -8.11 -0.79
CA GLU A 206 3.30 -8.34 -0.38
C GLU A 206 4.29 -7.84 -1.43
N VAL A 207 5.50 -7.53 -0.98
CA VAL A 207 6.72 -7.36 -1.79
C VAL A 207 7.68 -8.47 -1.40
N ARG A 208 8.23 -9.19 -2.41
CA ARG A 208 9.17 -10.30 -2.19
C ARG A 208 10.42 -10.13 -3.03
N VAL A 209 11.55 -10.62 -2.52
CA VAL A 209 12.79 -10.78 -3.29
C VAL A 209 12.86 -12.15 -3.94
N ASP A 210 13.83 -12.34 -4.84
CA ASP A 210 14.14 -13.64 -5.43
C ASP A 210 14.95 -14.51 -4.43
N PRO A 211 14.61 -15.79 -4.21
CA PRO A 211 13.47 -16.53 -4.71
C PRO A 211 12.14 -16.05 -4.11
N ASN A 212 11.07 -16.09 -4.90
CA ASN A 212 9.73 -15.71 -4.47
C ASN A 212 9.11 -16.76 -3.55
N ASP A 213 9.57 -16.83 -2.31
CA ASP A 213 9.07 -17.73 -1.28
C ASP A 213 8.49 -16.99 -0.07
N TYR A 214 7.93 -17.72 0.89
CA TYR A 214 7.28 -17.15 2.07
C TYR A 214 8.25 -16.38 2.97
N GLY A 215 9.50 -16.82 3.05
CA GLY A 215 10.54 -16.19 3.86
C GLY A 215 11.24 -15.00 3.17
N SER A 216 10.86 -14.65 1.93
CA SER A 216 11.54 -13.62 1.15
C SER A 216 10.83 -12.26 1.13
N THR A 217 9.88 -12.02 2.03
CA THR A 217 9.08 -10.78 2.07
C THR A 217 9.84 -9.59 2.64
N LEU A 218 9.58 -8.42 2.07
CA LEU A 218 10.04 -7.10 2.54
C LEU A 218 8.84 -6.27 2.98
N ASN A 219 9.06 -5.29 3.87
CA ASN A 219 7.98 -4.39 4.28
C ASN A 219 7.47 -3.54 3.11
N PRO A 220 6.23 -3.75 2.62
CA PRO A 220 5.70 -3.03 1.46
C PRO A 220 5.64 -1.51 1.64
N GLU A 221 5.59 -1.00 2.87
CA GLU A 221 5.54 0.43 3.17
C GLU A 221 6.81 1.19 2.75
N LEU A 222 7.92 0.48 2.52
CA LEU A 222 9.17 1.06 2.01
C LEU A 222 9.27 1.08 0.49
N TRP A 223 8.31 0.44 -0.20
CA TRP A 223 8.32 0.24 -1.64
C TRP A 223 7.13 0.87 -2.35
N LEU A 224 6.02 1.07 -1.63
CA LEU A 224 4.83 1.74 -2.15
C LEU A 224 5.05 3.26 -2.21
N VAL A 225 4.70 3.85 -3.35
CA VAL A 225 4.69 5.31 -3.51
C VAL A 225 3.75 5.93 -2.48
N PRO A 226 4.25 6.82 -1.61
CA PRO A 226 3.39 7.53 -0.67
C PRO A 226 2.45 8.50 -1.39
N HIS A 227 1.36 8.91 -0.75
CA HIS A 227 0.51 9.98 -1.28
C HIS A 227 1.29 11.30 -1.38
N PRO A 228 0.90 12.20 -2.31
CA PRO A 228 1.56 13.50 -2.45
C PRO A 228 1.63 14.26 -1.12
N GLY A 229 2.82 14.70 -0.75
CA GLY A 229 3.07 15.39 0.51
C GLY A 229 3.40 14.47 1.69
N ASN A 230 3.36 13.14 1.50
CA ASN A 230 3.72 12.15 2.51
C ASN A 230 5.10 11.54 2.24
N GLY A 231 5.68 10.94 3.28
CA GLY A 231 6.93 10.17 3.21
C GLY A 231 6.86 8.95 4.13
N THR A 232 7.99 8.30 4.33
CA THR A 232 8.09 7.08 5.13
C THR A 232 9.13 7.23 6.22
N LEU A 233 8.85 6.70 7.41
CA LEU A 233 9.79 6.58 8.52
C LEU A 233 10.17 5.11 8.71
N ALA A 234 11.47 4.81 8.70
CA ALA A 234 12.03 3.53 9.06
C ALA A 234 12.87 3.66 10.34
N LEU A 235 12.79 2.66 11.19
CA LEU A 235 13.36 2.68 12.54
C LEU A 235 14.28 1.48 12.76
N LEU A 236 15.40 1.76 13.43
CA LEU A 236 16.36 0.77 13.90
C LEU A 236 16.50 0.94 15.41
N ALA A 237 16.84 -0.16 16.11
CA ALA A 237 17.27 -0.09 17.50
C ALA A 237 18.33 -1.13 17.80
N ARG A 238 19.38 -0.73 18.51
CA ARG A 238 20.50 -1.61 18.94
C ARG A 238 20.91 -1.30 20.36
N ASP A 239 21.48 -2.29 21.01
CA ASP A 239 22.20 -2.05 22.26
C ASP A 239 23.61 -1.50 22.01
N ASN A 240 24.34 -1.19 23.08
CA ASN A 240 25.72 -0.71 23.00
C ASN A 240 26.72 -1.73 22.42
N ALA A 241 26.38 -3.01 22.37
CA ALA A 241 27.18 -4.05 21.74
C ALA A 241 26.87 -4.18 20.24
N GLY A 242 25.90 -3.41 19.71
CA GLY A 242 25.46 -3.46 18.33
C GLY A 242 24.41 -4.55 18.05
N THR A 243 23.90 -5.21 19.09
CA THR A 243 22.85 -6.23 18.94
C THR A 243 21.52 -5.56 18.66
N THR A 244 20.81 -6.01 17.64
CA THR A 244 19.46 -5.55 17.33
C THR A 244 18.52 -5.88 18.49
N ILE A 245 17.74 -4.89 18.91
CA ILE A 245 16.68 -5.05 19.91
C ILE A 245 15.32 -4.74 19.25
N LEU A 246 14.24 -5.28 19.81
CA LEU A 246 12.90 -5.21 19.24
C LEU A 246 11.95 -4.44 20.17
N PRO A 247 12.07 -3.09 20.23
CA PRO A 247 11.19 -2.29 21.04
C PRO A 247 9.88 -1.97 20.33
N THR A 248 8.92 -1.46 21.09
CA THR A 248 7.79 -0.70 20.56
C THR A 248 8.14 0.77 20.48
N PHE A 249 7.82 1.42 19.38
CA PHE A 249 7.97 2.85 19.17
C PHE A 249 6.62 3.55 19.24
N ASN A 250 6.58 4.72 19.89
CA ASN A 250 5.46 5.65 19.78
C ASN A 250 5.87 6.78 18.85
N VAL A 251 5.18 6.91 17.73
CA VAL A 251 5.44 7.92 16.68
C VAL A 251 4.33 8.95 16.75
N GLN A 252 4.67 10.19 17.09
CA GLN A 252 3.72 11.26 17.30
C GLN A 252 3.97 12.41 16.31
N TYR A 253 2.97 12.82 15.55
CA TYR A 253 3.04 13.94 14.62
C TYR A 253 2.76 15.28 15.32
N TYR A 254 3.63 16.25 15.08
CA TYR A 254 3.53 17.61 15.62
C TYR A 254 3.53 18.63 14.48
N PRO A 255 2.43 19.37 14.26
CA PRO A 255 2.43 20.51 13.33
C PRO A 255 3.46 21.58 13.71
N ASP A 256 3.71 21.74 15.02
CA ASP A 256 4.69 22.62 15.65
C ASP A 256 5.11 21.99 16.99
N ARG A 257 6.41 22.06 17.34
CA ARG A 257 6.93 21.56 18.63
C ARG A 257 6.24 22.13 19.87
N ASN A 258 5.68 23.35 19.76
CA ASN A 258 5.01 24.02 20.85
C ASN A 258 3.50 23.72 20.94
N GLN A 259 2.98 22.89 20.04
CA GLN A 259 1.60 22.48 20.01
C GLN A 259 1.48 20.99 20.41
N PRO A 260 0.32 20.55 20.88
CA PRO A 260 0.07 19.12 21.11
C PRO A 260 0.22 18.30 19.83
N ALA A 261 0.59 17.03 19.98
CA ALA A 261 0.57 16.08 18.87
C ALA A 261 -0.88 15.95 18.32
N THR A 262 -1.00 15.90 17.01
CA THR A 262 -2.30 15.77 16.33
C THR A 262 -2.56 14.35 15.81
N ALA A 263 -1.54 13.49 15.79
CA ALA A 263 -1.66 12.07 15.54
C ALA A 263 -0.61 11.30 16.34
N ALA A 264 -0.92 10.06 16.69
CA ALA A 264 0.01 9.15 17.38
C ALA A 264 -0.21 7.72 16.88
N TYR A 265 0.90 7.02 16.67
CA TYR A 265 0.93 5.63 16.20
C TYR A 265 1.84 4.81 17.10
N GLN A 266 1.43 3.58 17.38
CA GLN A 266 2.33 2.56 17.91
C GLN A 266 2.89 1.77 16.74
N VAL A 267 4.21 1.58 16.70
CA VAL A 267 4.91 0.81 15.67
C VAL A 267 5.80 -0.20 16.38
N ASP A 268 5.45 -1.46 16.25
CA ASP A 268 6.19 -2.56 16.87
C ASP A 268 7.33 -3.02 15.95
N ALA A 269 8.49 -3.29 16.54
CA ALA A 269 9.60 -3.89 15.83
C ALA A 269 9.31 -5.36 15.49
N PHE A 270 9.77 -5.79 14.33
CA PHE A 270 9.70 -7.17 13.89
C PHE A 270 11.09 -7.85 13.92
N ALA A 271 11.12 -9.15 14.21
CA ALA A 271 12.35 -9.94 14.19
C ALA A 271 12.72 -10.35 12.76
N ALA A 272 13.99 -10.21 12.37
CA ALA A 272 14.46 -10.56 11.02
C ALA A 272 14.34 -12.07 10.70
N GLU A 273 14.28 -12.93 11.70
CA GLU A 273 14.01 -14.36 11.51
C GLU A 273 12.56 -14.66 11.12
N MET A 274 11.66 -13.69 11.28
CA MET A 274 10.24 -13.82 10.95
C MET A 274 9.91 -13.24 9.59
N VAL A 275 10.46 -12.06 9.30
CA VAL A 275 10.31 -11.31 8.05
C VAL A 275 11.61 -10.55 7.80
N ASN A 276 11.91 -10.22 6.54
CA ASN A 276 13.19 -9.59 6.22
C ASN A 276 13.16 -8.07 6.40
N ALA A 277 14.27 -7.53 6.90
CA ALA A 277 14.60 -6.14 6.72
C ALA A 277 14.95 -5.86 5.26
N SER A 278 14.63 -4.66 4.77
CA SER A 278 15.02 -4.24 3.43
C SER A 278 16.49 -3.83 3.38
N ASP A 279 17.29 -4.43 2.50
CA ASP A 279 18.57 -3.86 2.14
C ASP A 279 18.34 -2.58 1.31
N PRO A 280 19.10 -1.53 1.49
CA PRO A 280 20.25 -1.35 2.40
C PRO A 280 19.88 -0.76 3.78
N TRP A 281 18.61 -0.74 4.16
CA TRP A 281 18.14 0.00 5.34
C TRP A 281 18.37 -0.76 6.63
N GLY A 282 18.09 -2.07 6.65
CA GLY A 282 18.20 -2.93 7.83
C GLY A 282 17.22 -2.55 8.93
N GLU A 283 16.06 -2.00 8.55
CA GLU A 283 15.01 -1.56 9.46
C GLU A 283 14.41 -2.72 10.25
N ILE A 284 13.94 -2.41 11.45
CA ILE A 284 13.18 -3.34 12.28
C ILE A 284 11.73 -2.90 12.45
N ALA A 285 11.39 -1.69 12.06
CA ALA A 285 10.04 -1.15 12.08
C ALA A 285 9.93 -0.06 11.02
N ALA A 286 8.75 0.10 10.42
CA ALA A 286 8.49 1.20 9.51
C ALA A 286 7.03 1.64 9.59
N ILE A 287 6.79 2.89 9.23
CA ILE A 287 5.46 3.44 9.00
C ILE A 287 5.52 4.32 7.75
N GLY A 288 4.86 3.87 6.70
CA GLY A 288 4.79 4.57 5.42
C GLY A 288 3.65 5.56 5.36
N ASP A 289 3.67 6.38 4.29
CA ASP A 289 2.58 7.28 3.94
C ASP A 289 2.18 8.25 5.07
N GLN A 290 3.18 8.80 5.73
CA GLN A 290 2.98 9.76 6.80
C GLN A 290 3.12 11.19 6.26
N PRO A 291 2.25 12.14 6.68
CA PRO A 291 2.36 13.55 6.31
C PRO A 291 3.76 14.09 6.56
N ALA A 292 4.27 14.88 5.62
CA ALA A 292 5.54 15.58 5.84
C ALA A 292 5.44 16.50 7.07
N GLY A 293 6.50 16.55 7.86
CA GLY A 293 6.55 17.39 9.06
C GLY A 293 7.37 16.79 10.18
N LEU A 294 7.15 17.32 11.39
CA LEU A 294 7.93 17.02 12.57
C LEU A 294 7.29 15.88 13.37
N TYR A 295 8.09 14.90 13.74
CA TYR A 295 7.68 13.77 14.55
C TYR A 295 8.53 13.61 15.78
N ARG A 296 7.89 13.27 16.89
CA ARG A 296 8.54 12.78 18.10
C ARG A 296 8.43 11.27 18.14
N VAL A 297 9.55 10.58 18.11
CA VAL A 297 9.62 9.13 18.22
C VAL A 297 10.18 8.79 19.60
N THR A 298 9.44 7.99 20.34
CA THR A 298 9.85 7.54 21.68
C THR A 298 9.78 6.02 21.78
N SER A 299 10.63 5.44 22.61
CA SER A 299 10.62 4.04 22.97
C SER A 299 11.01 3.87 24.43
N LEU A 300 10.29 3.00 25.15
CA LEU A 300 10.60 2.63 26.52
C LEU A 300 11.34 1.29 26.51
N TRP A 301 12.62 1.27 26.89
CA TRP A 301 13.43 0.07 26.96
C TRP A 301 14.07 -0.06 28.34
N ALA A 302 13.89 -1.23 28.99
CA ALA A 302 14.43 -1.50 30.33
C ALA A 302 14.14 -0.39 31.37
N GLY A 303 12.96 0.24 31.27
CA GLY A 303 12.55 1.34 32.18
C GLY A 303 13.12 2.71 31.83
N VAL A 304 13.92 2.83 30.77
CA VAL A 304 14.46 4.12 30.27
C VAL A 304 13.70 4.57 29.05
N LEU A 305 13.26 5.84 29.05
CA LEU A 305 12.63 6.45 27.89
C LEU A 305 13.71 7.05 26.97
N TYR A 306 13.73 6.56 25.75
CA TYR A 306 14.55 7.09 24.66
C TYR A 306 13.67 7.93 23.75
N GLU A 307 14.21 9.05 23.24
CA GLU A 307 13.47 10.01 22.43
C GLU A 307 14.34 10.55 21.29
N LYS A 308 13.73 10.68 20.11
CA LYS A 308 14.28 11.42 18.97
C LYS A 308 13.21 12.29 18.34
N TRP A 309 13.64 13.44 17.82
CA TRP A 309 12.82 14.27 16.96
C TRP A 309 13.30 14.13 15.54
N VAL A 310 12.40 13.71 14.65
CA VAL A 310 12.71 13.44 13.25
C VAL A 310 11.81 14.26 12.34
N GLU A 311 12.27 14.56 11.13
CA GLU A 311 11.48 15.20 10.09
C GLU A 311 11.18 14.18 9.00
N ILE A 312 9.91 14.05 8.63
CA ILE A 312 9.49 13.32 7.43
C ILE A 312 9.36 14.33 6.30
N GLN A 313 10.01 14.06 5.18
CA GLN A 313 9.91 14.86 3.96
C GLN A 313 9.08 14.16 2.88
N PRO A 314 8.40 14.93 2.01
CA PRO A 314 7.62 14.36 0.92
C PRO A 314 8.47 13.44 0.05
N GLU A 315 7.95 12.25 -0.24
CA GLU A 315 8.54 11.26 -1.16
C GLU A 315 9.98 10.86 -0.76
N LYS A 316 10.31 10.97 0.54
CA LYS A 316 11.61 10.56 1.09
C LYS A 316 11.43 9.52 2.18
N LEU A 317 12.51 8.77 2.41
CA LEU A 317 12.67 7.89 3.55
C LEU A 317 13.44 8.63 4.66
N THR A 318 12.83 8.76 5.82
CA THR A 318 13.51 9.17 7.05
C THR A 318 13.93 7.91 7.80
N LEU A 319 15.20 7.81 8.11
CA LEU A 319 15.80 6.69 8.85
C LEU A 319 16.30 7.18 10.20
N ALA A 320 15.89 6.54 11.29
CA ALA A 320 16.34 6.86 12.64
C ALA A 320 16.75 5.61 13.42
N GLU A 321 17.88 5.69 14.13
CA GLU A 321 18.43 4.59 14.92
C GLU A 321 18.47 4.94 16.39
N PHE A 322 17.96 4.05 17.24
CA PHE A 322 17.99 4.15 18.69
C PHE A 322 19.12 3.27 19.25
N ILE A 323 20.09 3.88 19.91
CA ILE A 323 21.11 3.16 20.66
C ILE A 323 20.72 3.17 22.14
N VAL A 324 20.38 1.98 22.66
CA VAL A 324 19.95 1.83 24.05
C VAL A 324 21.10 1.35 24.92
N LYS A 325 21.08 1.77 26.20
CA LYS A 325 22.13 1.46 27.19
C LYS A 325 21.64 0.47 28.21
#